data_c1b8b787682dd0241a4a1a1e2b6ca2c3
#
_entry.id   c1b8b787682dd0241a4a1a1e2b6ca2c3
#
_cell.length_a   1.000
_cell.length_b   1.000
_cell.length_c   1.000
_cell.angle_alpha   90.00
_cell.angle_beta   90.00
_cell.angle_gamma   90.00
#
_symmetry.space_group_name_H-M   'P 1'
#
loop_
_entity.id
_entity.type
_entity.pdbx_description
1 polymer ?
#
loop_
_entity_poly.entity_id
_entity_poly.type
_entity_poly.pdbx_seq_one_letter_code
_entity_poly.pdbx_strand_id
1 'polypeptide(L)'
;MAIIKDVLYVRFRVTDLQAQQRFLDDFGFQTSIDDGLLLARGTDGSPYIYLAEESSEPAFVSVGFAAESEAALKEVAAIDSVPIESNTLPGGGLIARLTDPNGFAVEVVANIADRPPLTEAVRSDFNDGVEKHRLGERVAFAAPECLIKRLGHVVLMVNDFSETFEWYQR
;
A
#
# COMPACT_ATOMS: atom_id res chain seq x y z
N MET A 1 5.01 -21.69 -6.60
CA MET A 1 4.01 -20.93 -5.82
C MET A 1 4.52 -19.51 -5.76
N ALA A 2 3.80 -18.59 -6.36
CA ALA A 2 4.18 -17.18 -6.34
C ALA A 2 4.13 -16.66 -4.90
N ILE A 3 5.10 -15.85 -4.50
CA ILE A 3 5.14 -15.26 -3.16
C ILE A 3 4.81 -13.78 -3.26
N ILE A 4 3.72 -13.39 -2.59
CA ILE A 4 3.37 -12.00 -2.33
C ILE A 4 4.01 -11.62 -1.01
N LYS A 5 4.84 -10.58 -1.05
CA LYS A 5 5.64 -10.15 0.09
C LYS A 5 4.85 -9.28 1.08
N ASP A 6 4.05 -8.35 0.56
CA ASP A 6 3.33 -7.38 1.41
C ASP A 6 2.18 -6.72 0.64
N VAL A 7 1.22 -6.13 1.38
CA VAL A 7 0.32 -5.13 0.84
C VAL A 7 1.08 -3.81 0.70
N LEU A 8 1.00 -3.19 -0.47
CA LEU A 8 1.82 -2.03 -0.78
C LEU A 8 1.05 -0.71 -0.73
N TYR A 9 -0.11 -0.65 -1.41
CA TYR A 9 -0.92 0.57 -1.48
C TYR A 9 -2.40 0.28 -1.71
N VAL A 10 -3.20 1.32 -1.50
CA VAL A 10 -4.59 1.41 -1.94
C VAL A 10 -4.78 2.61 -2.86
N ARG A 11 -5.69 2.49 -3.82
CA ARG A 11 -6.01 3.55 -4.79
C ARG A 11 -7.50 3.88 -4.76
N PHE A 12 -7.79 5.18 -4.75
CA PHE A 12 -9.14 5.71 -4.69
C PHE A 12 -9.40 6.77 -5.76
N ARG A 13 -10.67 7.03 -6.02
CA ARG A 13 -11.18 8.26 -6.61
C ARG A 13 -11.82 9.08 -5.51
N VAL A 14 -11.59 10.39 -5.52
CA VAL A 14 -12.11 11.33 -4.53
C VAL A 14 -12.70 12.55 -5.24
N THR A 15 -13.64 13.24 -4.60
CA THR A 15 -14.32 14.39 -5.21
C THR A 15 -13.59 15.72 -5.01
N ASP A 16 -12.64 15.77 -4.09
CA ASP A 16 -11.80 16.95 -3.80
C ASP A 16 -10.40 16.48 -3.37
N LEU A 17 -9.47 16.62 -4.30
CA LEU A 17 -8.11 16.15 -4.10
C LEU A 17 -7.35 16.95 -3.04
N GLN A 18 -7.62 18.25 -2.94
CA GLN A 18 -7.01 19.13 -1.93
C GLN A 18 -7.56 18.84 -0.52
N ALA A 19 -8.86 18.58 -0.40
CA ALA A 19 -9.44 18.18 0.88
C ALA A 19 -8.87 16.85 1.34
N GLN A 20 -8.72 15.88 0.41
CA GLN A 20 -8.10 14.59 0.70
C GLN A 20 -6.63 14.74 1.10
N GLN A 21 -5.89 15.62 0.44
CA GLN A 21 -4.50 15.91 0.80
C GLN A 21 -4.39 16.43 2.22
N ARG A 22 -5.16 17.48 2.56
CA ARG A 22 -5.16 18.04 3.94
C ARG A 22 -5.50 16.98 4.99
N PHE A 23 -6.50 16.13 4.73
CA PHE A 23 -6.84 15.03 5.63
C PHE A 23 -5.68 14.09 5.86
N LEU A 24 -4.97 13.69 4.79
CA LEU A 24 -3.83 12.77 4.89
C LEU A 24 -2.63 13.42 5.59
N ASP A 25 -2.37 14.70 5.35
CA ASP A 25 -1.32 15.46 6.05
C ASP A 25 -1.62 15.53 7.55
N ASP A 26 -2.85 15.88 7.94
CA ASP A 26 -3.30 15.92 9.33
C ASP A 26 -3.23 14.53 10.00
N PHE A 27 -3.40 13.46 9.21
CA PHE A 27 -3.32 12.08 9.67
C PHE A 27 -1.87 11.60 9.83
N GLY A 28 -0.89 12.35 9.32
CA GLY A 28 0.54 12.06 9.49
C GLY A 28 1.23 11.39 8.30
N PHE A 29 0.62 11.47 7.11
CA PHE A 29 1.29 11.08 5.88
C PHE A 29 2.17 12.22 5.35
N GLN A 30 3.12 11.87 4.50
CA GLN A 30 3.73 12.83 3.59
C GLN A 30 3.07 12.75 2.23
N THR A 31 2.51 13.87 1.79
CA THR A 31 1.73 13.92 0.56
C THR A 31 2.37 14.79 -0.51
N SER A 32 2.05 14.48 -1.76
CA SER A 32 2.32 15.33 -2.92
C SER A 32 1.24 15.12 -3.98
N ILE A 33 0.93 16.16 -4.75
CA ILE A 33 0.09 16.03 -5.94
C ILE A 33 1.01 16.25 -7.15
N ASP A 34 1.04 15.27 -8.06
CA ASP A 34 1.80 15.30 -9.27
C ASP A 34 0.91 14.87 -10.44
N ASP A 35 0.79 15.73 -11.46
CA ASP A 35 -0.06 15.51 -12.63
C ASP A 35 -1.50 15.02 -12.33
N GLY A 36 -2.12 15.62 -11.30
CA GLY A 36 -3.48 15.25 -10.88
C GLY A 36 -3.60 13.97 -10.08
N LEU A 37 -2.49 13.34 -9.72
CA LEU A 37 -2.42 12.18 -8.85
C LEU A 37 -1.91 12.59 -7.46
N LEU A 38 -2.72 12.37 -6.43
CA LEU A 38 -2.31 12.51 -5.04
C LEU A 38 -1.57 11.24 -4.61
N LEU A 39 -0.35 11.44 -4.16
CA LEU A 39 0.53 10.42 -3.61
C LEU A 39 0.69 10.68 -2.11
N ALA A 40 0.48 9.67 -1.29
CA ALA A 40 0.78 9.73 0.13
C ALA A 40 1.69 8.57 0.51
N ARG A 41 2.77 8.89 1.23
CA ARG A 41 3.72 7.89 1.74
C ARG A 41 3.80 7.93 3.26
N GLY A 42 4.22 6.81 3.83
CA GLY A 42 4.64 6.71 5.21
C GLY A 42 6.12 7.04 5.40
N THR A 43 6.64 6.71 6.56
CA THR A 43 8.04 6.96 6.94
C THR A 43 9.00 5.87 6.48
N ASP A 44 8.50 4.70 6.05
CA ASP A 44 9.35 3.63 5.50
C ASP A 44 9.82 3.90 4.05
N GLY A 45 10.44 2.91 3.41
CA GLY A 45 11.01 3.01 2.07
C GLY A 45 10.00 3.05 0.93
N SER A 46 8.72 2.75 1.16
CA SER A 46 7.72 2.72 0.10
C SER A 46 7.51 4.10 -0.54
N PRO A 47 7.52 4.21 -1.87
CA PRO A 47 7.34 5.50 -2.55
C PRO A 47 5.93 6.08 -2.35
N TYR A 48 4.94 5.24 -2.11
CA TYR A 48 3.54 5.57 -1.79
C TYR A 48 2.86 4.37 -1.13
N ILE A 49 1.85 4.63 -0.31
CA ILE A 49 0.96 3.64 0.30
C ILE A 49 -0.51 3.99 0.10
N TYR A 50 -0.79 5.19 -0.38
CA TYR A 50 -2.11 5.66 -0.75
C TYR A 50 -2.01 6.52 -2.01
N LEU A 51 -2.95 6.30 -2.94
CA LEU A 51 -3.05 7.02 -4.20
C LEU A 51 -4.49 7.52 -4.38
N ALA A 52 -4.68 8.73 -4.89
CA ALA A 52 -6.00 9.22 -5.26
C ALA A 52 -5.98 10.09 -6.51
N GLU A 53 -7.06 9.99 -7.27
CA GLU A 53 -7.37 10.83 -8.44
C GLU A 53 -8.69 11.56 -8.19
N GLU A 54 -8.84 12.75 -8.74
CA GLU A 54 -10.11 13.48 -8.67
C GLU A 54 -11.14 12.88 -9.62
N SER A 55 -12.39 12.78 -9.18
CA SER A 55 -13.51 12.27 -9.95
C SER A 55 -14.81 12.88 -9.44
N SER A 56 -15.87 12.86 -10.26
CA SER A 56 -17.20 13.30 -9.86
C SER A 56 -17.81 12.44 -8.74
N GLU A 57 -17.37 11.18 -8.62
CA GLU A 57 -17.88 10.25 -7.60
C GLU A 57 -16.71 9.54 -6.91
N PRO A 58 -16.76 9.38 -5.57
CA PRO A 58 -15.75 8.65 -4.83
C PRO A 58 -15.86 7.15 -5.12
N ALA A 59 -14.73 6.48 -5.24
CA ALA A 59 -14.67 5.03 -5.45
C ALA A 59 -13.36 4.42 -4.94
N PHE A 60 -13.42 3.18 -4.48
CA PHE A 60 -12.24 2.33 -4.39
C PHE A 60 -11.84 1.90 -5.81
N VAL A 61 -10.57 2.02 -6.15
CA VAL A 61 -10.05 1.67 -7.48
C VAL A 61 -9.32 0.33 -7.44
N SER A 62 -8.31 0.20 -6.57
CA SER A 62 -7.52 -1.02 -6.50
C SER A 62 -6.77 -1.15 -5.18
N VAL A 63 -6.34 -2.38 -4.89
CA VAL A 63 -5.32 -2.68 -3.90
C VAL A 63 -4.06 -3.17 -4.62
N GLY A 64 -2.90 -2.68 -4.21
CA GLY A 64 -1.59 -3.07 -4.74
C GLY A 64 -0.84 -3.97 -3.78
N PHE A 65 -0.28 -5.07 -4.30
CA PHE A 65 0.55 -6.01 -3.58
C PHE A 65 1.95 -6.08 -4.18
N ALA A 66 2.95 -6.23 -3.34
CA ALA A 66 4.33 -6.44 -3.77
C ALA A 66 4.61 -7.93 -3.99
N ALA A 67 4.96 -8.32 -5.20
CA ALA A 67 5.55 -9.62 -5.45
C ALA A 67 7.00 -9.66 -4.92
N GLU A 68 7.42 -10.82 -4.42
CA GLU A 68 8.80 -11.02 -3.94
C GLU A 68 9.84 -10.80 -5.05
N SER A 69 9.48 -11.12 -6.29
CA SER A 69 10.36 -11.03 -7.45
C SER A 69 9.59 -10.89 -8.76
N GLU A 70 10.28 -10.54 -9.82
CA GLU A 70 9.71 -10.56 -11.18
C GLU A 70 9.25 -11.97 -11.58
N ALA A 71 9.94 -13.02 -11.13
CA ALA A 71 9.52 -14.39 -11.39
C ALA A 71 8.17 -14.69 -10.71
N ALA A 72 7.97 -14.29 -9.46
CA ALA A 72 6.70 -14.40 -8.76
C ALA A 72 5.58 -13.62 -9.47
N LEU A 73 5.87 -12.40 -9.96
CA LEU A 73 4.90 -11.63 -10.76
C LEU A 73 4.50 -12.38 -12.03
N LYS A 74 5.45 -13.02 -12.73
CA LYS A 74 5.17 -13.82 -13.93
C LYS A 74 4.28 -15.03 -13.62
N GLU A 75 4.50 -15.70 -12.48
CA GLU A 75 3.64 -16.80 -12.03
C GLU A 75 2.20 -16.32 -11.80
N VAL A 76 2.03 -15.23 -11.05
CA VAL A 76 0.71 -14.63 -10.79
C VAL A 76 0.00 -14.22 -12.09
N ALA A 77 0.70 -13.52 -12.97
CA ALA A 77 0.13 -13.06 -14.25
C ALA A 77 -0.28 -14.25 -15.15
N ALA A 78 0.47 -15.35 -15.12
CA ALA A 78 0.18 -16.55 -15.90
C ALA A 78 -1.09 -17.26 -15.45
N ILE A 79 -1.41 -17.26 -14.15
CA ILE A 79 -2.63 -17.90 -13.62
C ILE A 79 -3.87 -17.32 -14.28
N ASP A 80 -3.96 -15.98 -14.38
CA ASP A 80 -5.11 -15.27 -14.97
C ASP A 80 -4.90 -14.89 -16.44
N SER A 81 -3.77 -15.29 -17.03
CA SER A 81 -3.41 -14.94 -18.42
C SER A 81 -3.46 -13.44 -18.69
N VAL A 82 -3.03 -12.63 -17.72
CA VAL A 82 -2.98 -11.17 -17.85
C VAL A 82 -1.59 -10.69 -18.31
N PRO A 83 -1.51 -9.56 -19.04
CA PRO A 83 -0.24 -9.01 -19.44
C PRO A 83 0.53 -8.44 -18.25
N ILE A 84 1.86 -8.44 -18.35
CA ILE A 84 2.75 -7.67 -17.48
C ILE A 84 3.14 -6.40 -18.23
N GLU A 85 2.95 -5.27 -17.59
CA GLU A 85 3.21 -3.96 -18.15
C GLU A 85 4.28 -3.20 -17.35
N SER A 86 4.84 -2.14 -17.93
CA SER A 86 5.66 -1.20 -17.17
C SER A 86 4.77 -0.43 -16.19
N ASN A 87 5.16 -0.38 -14.93
CA ASN A 87 4.48 0.45 -13.94
C ASN A 87 4.86 1.92 -14.17
N THR A 88 3.85 2.76 -14.42
CA THR A 88 4.04 4.20 -14.68
C THR A 88 4.02 5.05 -13.41
N LEU A 89 3.69 4.46 -12.25
CA LEU A 89 3.71 5.14 -10.97
C LEU A 89 5.15 5.40 -10.49
N PRO A 90 5.38 6.36 -9.59
CA PRO A 90 6.70 6.60 -9.01
C PRO A 90 7.36 5.35 -8.48
N GLY A 91 8.66 5.21 -8.71
CA GLY A 91 9.40 3.99 -8.40
C GLY A 91 9.43 2.97 -9.54
N GLY A 92 8.58 3.11 -10.56
CA GLY A 92 8.60 2.25 -11.75
C GLY A 92 8.35 0.78 -11.45
N GLY A 93 9.09 -0.10 -12.13
CA GLY A 93 8.94 -1.53 -12.01
C GLY A 93 7.93 -2.12 -12.99
N LEU A 94 7.41 -3.29 -12.65
CA LEU A 94 6.47 -4.06 -13.47
C LEU A 94 5.16 -4.26 -12.71
N ILE A 95 4.04 -4.34 -13.44
CA ILE A 95 2.71 -4.50 -12.88
C ILE A 95 1.89 -5.51 -13.67
N ALA A 96 1.13 -6.35 -12.97
CA ALA A 96 0.04 -7.14 -13.51
C ALA A 96 -1.28 -6.72 -12.85
N ARG A 97 -2.35 -6.57 -13.64
CA ARG A 97 -3.66 -6.16 -13.16
C ARG A 97 -4.63 -7.31 -13.26
N LEU A 98 -5.18 -7.68 -12.11
CA LEU A 98 -6.12 -8.78 -11.95
C LEU A 98 -7.48 -8.24 -11.48
N THR A 99 -8.48 -9.10 -11.52
CA THR A 99 -9.79 -8.84 -10.93
C THR A 99 -10.16 -10.03 -10.05
N ASP A 100 -10.52 -9.75 -8.80
CA ASP A 100 -10.95 -10.79 -7.88
C ASP A 100 -12.39 -11.26 -8.17
N PRO A 101 -12.90 -12.35 -7.55
CA PRO A 101 -14.24 -12.86 -7.79
C PRO A 101 -15.37 -11.86 -7.46
N ASN A 102 -15.10 -10.84 -6.66
CA ASN A 102 -16.06 -9.79 -6.30
C ASN A 102 -16.00 -8.57 -7.23
N GLY A 103 -15.09 -8.57 -8.21
CA GLY A 103 -14.88 -7.46 -9.14
C GLY A 103 -13.92 -6.39 -8.62
N PHE A 104 -13.22 -6.60 -7.50
CA PHE A 104 -12.18 -5.68 -7.04
C PHE A 104 -10.94 -5.79 -7.91
N ALA A 105 -10.42 -4.64 -8.34
CA ALA A 105 -9.15 -4.62 -9.05
C ALA A 105 -7.98 -4.85 -8.07
N VAL A 106 -7.14 -5.79 -8.43
CA VAL A 106 -5.93 -6.18 -7.70
C VAL A 106 -4.71 -5.94 -8.58
N GLU A 107 -3.79 -5.14 -8.10
CA GLU A 107 -2.54 -4.83 -8.79
C GLU A 107 -1.39 -5.56 -8.10
N VAL A 108 -0.65 -6.35 -8.84
CA VAL A 108 0.56 -7.00 -8.33
C VAL A 108 1.76 -6.37 -8.99
N VAL A 109 2.72 -5.91 -8.20
CA VAL A 109 3.87 -5.15 -8.68
C VAL A 109 5.19 -5.78 -8.25
N ALA A 110 6.21 -5.65 -9.09
CA ALA A 110 7.56 -6.09 -8.79
C ALA A 110 8.58 -5.01 -9.18
N ASN A 111 9.74 -5.02 -8.51
CA ASN A 111 10.87 -4.13 -8.80
C ASN A 111 10.55 -2.63 -8.67
N ILE A 112 9.64 -2.25 -7.76
CA ILE A 112 9.46 -0.84 -7.40
C ILE A 112 10.71 -0.38 -6.65
N ALA A 113 11.25 0.76 -7.07
CA ALA A 113 12.37 1.38 -6.39
C ALA A 113 11.92 2.03 -5.08
N ASP A 114 12.53 1.63 -3.99
CA ASP A 114 12.33 2.25 -2.68
C ASP A 114 12.88 3.68 -2.68
N ARG A 115 12.29 4.51 -1.82
CA ARG A 115 12.84 5.81 -1.43
C ARG A 115 13.61 5.68 -0.12
N PRO A 116 14.56 6.59 0.17
CA PRO A 116 15.13 6.64 1.50
C PRO A 116 14.03 6.78 2.55
N PRO A 117 14.06 5.96 3.63
CA PRO A 117 13.14 6.12 4.75
C PRO A 117 13.29 7.52 5.36
N LEU A 118 12.19 8.04 5.88
CA LEU A 118 12.25 9.28 6.65
C LEU A 118 12.86 8.98 8.01
N THR A 119 13.70 9.90 8.49
CA THR A 119 14.32 9.74 9.80
C THR A 119 13.23 9.82 10.87
N GLU A 120 12.95 8.70 11.50
CA GLU A 120 12.12 8.63 12.69
C GLU A 120 12.99 8.80 13.92
N ALA A 121 12.48 9.44 14.96
CA ALA A 121 13.08 9.36 16.26
C ALA A 121 12.97 7.90 16.72
N VAL A 122 14.10 7.21 16.80
CA VAL A 122 14.14 5.82 17.24
C VAL A 122 13.67 5.75 18.70
N ARG A 123 12.53 5.14 18.91
CA ARG A 123 12.02 4.82 20.24
C ARG A 123 12.50 3.42 20.59
N SER A 124 13.65 3.34 21.26
CA SER A 124 14.24 2.09 21.70
C SER A 124 13.44 1.37 22.79
N ASP A 125 12.46 2.03 23.37
CA ASP A 125 11.65 1.60 24.50
C ASP A 125 10.29 0.97 24.11
N PHE A 126 9.99 0.90 22.82
CA PHE A 126 8.78 0.26 22.33
C PHE A 126 9.04 -1.11 21.69
N ASN A 127 8.06 -1.99 21.84
CA ASN A 127 8.01 -3.19 21.03
C ASN A 127 7.77 -2.82 19.57
N ASP A 128 8.59 -3.34 18.70
CA ASP A 128 8.36 -3.29 17.26
C ASP A 128 8.10 -4.68 16.68
N GLY A 129 8.12 -4.83 15.36
CA GLY A 129 7.89 -6.10 14.68
C GLY A 129 9.02 -7.12 14.92
N VAL A 130 10.21 -6.68 15.31
CA VAL A 130 11.41 -7.50 15.48
C VAL A 130 11.77 -7.65 16.95
N GLU A 131 11.79 -6.55 17.71
CA GLU A 131 12.22 -6.53 19.09
C GLU A 131 11.07 -6.28 20.08
N LYS A 132 11.11 -6.99 21.19
CA LYS A 132 10.10 -6.95 22.26
C LYS A 132 10.73 -6.47 23.56
N HIS A 133 10.86 -5.17 23.71
CA HIS A 133 11.39 -4.55 24.94
C HIS A 133 10.32 -4.60 26.04
N ARG A 134 10.65 -5.25 27.13
CA ARG A 134 9.75 -5.33 28.32
C ARG A 134 10.40 -4.54 29.45
N LEU A 135 10.25 -3.24 29.44
CA LEU A 135 10.94 -2.36 30.37
C LEU A 135 10.33 -2.31 31.77
N GLY A 136 9.09 -2.79 31.96
CA GLY A 136 8.42 -2.73 33.26
C GLY A 136 8.11 -1.31 33.75
N GLU A 137 8.41 -0.28 32.98
CA GLU A 137 8.20 1.13 33.29
C GLU A 137 7.07 1.71 32.44
N ARG A 138 6.43 2.76 32.98
CA ARG A 138 5.44 3.52 32.25
C ARG A 138 6.15 4.43 31.23
N VAL A 139 5.97 4.14 29.96
CA VAL A 139 6.49 5.00 28.90
C VAL A 139 5.70 6.30 28.84
N ALA A 140 6.37 7.41 29.10
CA ALA A 140 5.80 8.74 28.92
C ALA A 140 5.91 9.15 27.43
N PHE A 141 4.77 9.37 26.80
CA PHE A 141 4.73 9.93 25.45
C PHE A 141 4.99 11.43 25.51
N ALA A 142 6.13 11.92 25.06
CA ALA A 142 6.20 13.27 24.55
C ALA A 142 5.36 13.26 23.29
N ALA A 143 4.28 14.04 23.22
CA ALA A 143 3.34 14.06 22.09
C ALA A 143 4.10 14.28 20.77
N PRO A 144 4.40 13.24 20.00
CA PRO A 144 5.05 13.40 18.73
C PRO A 144 4.01 13.71 17.69
N GLU A 145 4.47 14.26 16.60
CA GLU A 145 3.71 14.25 15.36
C GLU A 145 3.24 12.80 15.09
N CYS A 146 1.98 12.65 14.72
CA CYS A 146 1.46 11.36 14.31
C CYS A 146 2.13 11.01 12.99
N LEU A 147 2.90 9.93 12.97
CA LEU A 147 3.59 9.49 11.76
C LEU A 147 3.06 8.12 11.35
N ILE A 148 2.61 8.04 10.12
CA ILE A 148 2.23 6.77 9.50
C ILE A 148 3.48 6.08 8.98
N LYS A 149 3.70 4.85 9.35
CA LYS A 149 4.85 4.09 8.88
C LYS A 149 4.60 3.44 7.53
N ARG A 150 3.58 2.60 7.45
CA ARG A 150 3.23 1.84 6.25
C ARG A 150 1.76 1.43 6.25
N LEU A 151 1.27 0.92 5.13
CA LEU A 151 -0.01 0.19 5.06
C LEU A 151 0.18 -1.20 5.69
N GLY A 152 -0.62 -1.53 6.68
CA GLY A 152 -0.50 -2.79 7.42
C GLY A 152 -1.42 -3.90 6.89
N HIS A 153 -2.64 -3.56 6.49
CA HIS A 153 -3.61 -4.50 5.94
C HIS A 153 -4.74 -3.76 5.23
N VAL A 154 -5.47 -4.49 4.39
CA VAL A 154 -6.70 -4.04 3.72
C VAL A 154 -7.80 -5.04 4.06
N VAL A 155 -9.00 -4.54 4.34
CA VAL A 155 -10.19 -5.37 4.60
C VAL A 155 -11.16 -5.17 3.45
N LEU A 156 -11.56 -6.25 2.81
CA LEU A 156 -12.55 -6.26 1.73
C LEU A 156 -13.82 -6.95 2.22
N MET A 157 -14.98 -6.35 1.94
CA MET A 157 -16.25 -7.03 2.13
C MET A 157 -16.56 -7.84 0.86
N VAL A 158 -16.73 -9.15 1.02
CA VAL A 158 -16.87 -10.08 -0.09
C VAL A 158 -18.18 -10.85 -0.01
N ASN A 159 -18.72 -11.26 -1.17
CA ASN A 159 -20.00 -11.97 -1.23
C ASN A 159 -19.84 -13.45 -0.83
N ASP A 160 -18.77 -14.10 -1.28
CA ASP A 160 -18.43 -15.48 -0.93
C ASP A 160 -16.99 -15.51 -0.40
N PHE A 161 -16.87 -15.84 0.88
CA PHE A 161 -15.56 -15.90 1.53
C PHE A 161 -14.72 -17.07 1.00
N SER A 162 -15.32 -18.23 0.79
CA SER A 162 -14.57 -19.42 0.37
C SER A 162 -13.98 -19.26 -1.02
N GLU A 163 -14.79 -18.81 -1.99
CA GLU A 163 -14.34 -18.52 -3.35
C GLU A 163 -13.24 -17.45 -3.36
N THR A 164 -13.45 -16.37 -2.61
CA THR A 164 -12.47 -15.28 -2.53
C THR A 164 -11.17 -15.73 -1.88
N PHE A 165 -11.26 -16.49 -0.79
CA PHE A 165 -10.09 -17.01 -0.10
C PHE A 165 -9.25 -17.96 -0.98
N GLU A 166 -9.90 -18.88 -1.70
CA GLU A 166 -9.24 -19.75 -2.68
C GLU A 166 -8.54 -18.94 -3.78
N TRP A 167 -9.18 -17.87 -4.26
CA TRP A 167 -8.59 -17.00 -5.27
C TRP A 167 -7.32 -16.30 -4.76
N TYR A 168 -7.31 -15.78 -3.54
CA TYR A 168 -6.13 -15.11 -2.96
C TYR A 168 -5.03 -16.08 -2.51
N GLN A 169 -5.30 -17.38 -2.39
CA GLN A 169 -4.33 -18.40 -2.01
C GLN A 169 -3.58 -19.07 -3.18
N ARG A 170 -4.02 -18.90 -4.39
CA ARG A 170 -3.51 -19.59 -5.59
C ARG A 170 -2.13 -19.13 -6.07
#